data_5e8ea5e3cf7c93d582028476725f366a
#
_entry.id   5e8ea5e3cf7c93d582028476725f366a
#
_cell.length_a   1.000
_cell.length_b   1.000
_cell.length_c   1.000
_cell.angle_alpha   90.00
_cell.angle_beta   90.00
_cell.angle_gamma   90.00
#
_symmetry.space_group_name_H-M   'P 1'
#
loop_
_entity.id
_entity.type
_entity.pdbx_description
1 polymer ?
#
loop_
_entity_poly.entity_id
_entity_poly.type
_entity_poly.pdbx_seq_one_letter_code
_entity_poly.pdbx_strand_id
1 'polypeptide(L)'
;MPQLTEPANLPPAPFNSTPSIFPNTTLRQTLRLTQPAQTIRLRLSNAFGSTDLPITSVAISVPANNTLGSASIIPGTTTPLSFDGDASILVPTGSLIVSDPITLPKQAGTTLTVDLYLESGQNGTDITSHPGSRTTSWMGFGDLVGVDEVVGGDVVGVEHWYFISTIEALLPDTYHGCAILGDSITDGRGSDTNENNRWPDLLLPYLHTPHSPTTTLSLLNQAAGGNRLLHDSLGPNTLSRVDRDVLSHSRITHTIVFEGVNDIGTASTSPTAQQIVGDRIIMSYKQITTRLHAAGIKVIGATITPFGTPANASVVQPYSDPEREKTRQRVNTWIRDSAVFDGVVDFDRVARRDERPDLLRGEFDSGDHLHLNPRGYEALARSFPVELLN
;
A
#
# COMPACT_ATOMS: atom_id res chain seq x y z
N MET A 1 -2.10 0.25 3.05
CA MET A 1 -2.26 -0.73 4.15
C MET A 1 -1.70 -0.14 5.44
N PRO A 2 -2.46 -0.10 6.56
CA PRO A 2 -1.95 0.38 7.84
C PRO A 2 -0.98 -0.62 8.48
N GLN A 3 0.08 -0.10 9.08
CA GLN A 3 1.07 -0.85 9.84
C GLN A 3 1.49 -0.09 11.10
N LEU A 4 2.20 -0.75 12.02
CA LEU A 4 2.85 -0.07 13.13
C LEU A 4 3.91 0.87 12.56
N THR A 5 3.94 2.10 13.05
CA THR A 5 4.96 3.07 12.65
C THR A 5 6.27 2.75 13.37
N GLU A 6 7.31 2.44 12.60
CA GLU A 6 8.64 2.23 13.18
C GLU A 6 9.18 3.55 13.74
N PRO A 7 10.03 3.52 14.77
CA PRO A 7 10.57 4.73 15.40
C PRO A 7 11.21 5.73 14.41
N ALA A 8 11.84 5.23 13.35
CA ALA A 8 12.45 6.07 12.32
C ALA A 8 11.44 6.78 11.42
N ASN A 9 10.19 6.31 11.38
CA ASN A 9 9.10 6.82 10.54
C ASN A 9 8.04 7.55 11.38
N LEU A 10 8.28 7.79 12.68
CA LEU A 10 7.44 8.68 13.46
C LEU A 10 7.45 10.09 12.85
N PRO A 11 6.39 10.88 13.07
CA PRO A 11 6.37 12.24 12.56
C PRO A 11 7.58 13.03 13.09
N PRO A 12 8.12 13.96 12.32
CA PRO A 12 9.23 14.78 12.79
C PRO A 12 8.81 15.70 13.93
N ALA A 13 9.80 16.19 14.70
CA ALA A 13 9.54 17.25 15.67
C ALA A 13 8.98 18.49 14.94
N PRO A 14 8.03 19.22 15.55
CA PRO A 14 7.54 19.09 16.92
C PRO A 14 6.30 18.14 17.07
N PHE A 15 5.87 17.43 16.04
CA PHE A 15 4.65 16.63 16.03
C PHE A 15 4.77 15.26 16.72
N ASN A 16 5.96 14.92 17.21
CA ASN A 16 6.24 13.69 17.97
C ASN A 16 6.59 13.98 19.43
N SER A 17 6.00 15.01 20.03
CA SER A 17 6.28 15.40 21.40
C SER A 17 5.76 14.37 22.42
N THR A 18 6.53 14.15 23.50
CA THR A 18 6.08 13.35 24.64
C THR A 18 5.09 14.14 25.48
N PRO A 19 3.95 13.54 25.94
CA PRO A 19 3.61 12.11 25.87
C PRO A 19 2.80 11.69 24.63
N SER A 20 2.49 12.60 23.70
CA SER A 20 1.54 12.34 22.59
C SER A 20 2.16 12.59 21.24
N ILE A 21 1.71 11.83 20.26
CA ILE A 21 1.95 12.07 18.84
C ILE A 21 0.79 12.91 18.30
N PHE A 22 1.10 13.94 17.51
CA PHE A 22 0.13 14.86 16.88
C PHE A 22 -0.76 15.65 17.86
N PRO A 23 -0.26 16.17 19.01
CA PRO A 23 -1.10 17.03 19.86
C PRO A 23 -1.40 18.35 19.14
N ASN A 24 -2.66 18.80 19.23
CA ASN A 24 -3.16 20.02 18.56
C ASN A 24 -2.77 20.10 17.07
N THR A 25 -2.91 18.99 16.34
CA THR A 25 -2.36 18.87 14.99
C THR A 25 -3.44 18.50 13.98
N THR A 26 -3.46 19.20 12.85
CA THR A 26 -4.18 18.79 11.65
C THR A 26 -3.24 18.08 10.69
N LEU A 27 -3.68 16.90 10.21
CA LEU A 27 -3.04 16.12 9.16
C LEU A 27 -3.83 16.30 7.87
N ARG A 28 -3.22 16.85 6.82
CA ARG A 28 -3.79 16.90 5.48
C ARG A 28 -3.11 15.86 4.60
N GLN A 29 -3.90 14.91 4.10
CA GLN A 29 -3.42 13.75 3.35
C GLN A 29 -4.22 13.64 2.06
N THR A 30 -3.55 13.30 0.95
CA THR A 30 -4.22 13.08 -0.33
C THR A 30 -4.17 11.61 -0.71
N LEU A 31 -5.20 11.14 -1.40
CA LEU A 31 -5.30 9.77 -1.89
C LEU A 31 -6.07 9.73 -3.20
N ARG A 32 -5.90 8.62 -3.95
CA ARG A 32 -6.57 8.41 -5.22
C ARG A 32 -7.55 7.24 -5.13
N LEU A 33 -8.80 7.47 -5.55
CA LEU A 33 -9.77 6.42 -5.81
C LEU A 33 -9.44 5.71 -7.13
N THR A 34 -9.59 4.40 -7.15
CA THR A 34 -9.40 3.62 -8.38
C THR A 34 -10.66 3.56 -9.24
N GLN A 35 -11.80 3.95 -8.66
CA GLN A 35 -13.07 4.12 -9.38
C GLN A 35 -13.68 5.48 -9.02
N PRO A 36 -14.26 6.21 -9.97
CA PRO A 36 -15.04 7.40 -9.65
C PRO A 36 -16.27 7.00 -8.83
N ALA A 37 -16.56 7.78 -7.79
CA ALA A 37 -17.69 7.54 -6.90
C ALA A 37 -18.34 8.86 -6.50
N GLN A 38 -19.66 8.84 -6.28
CA GLN A 38 -20.40 9.98 -5.78
C GLN A 38 -20.62 9.90 -4.28
N THR A 39 -20.85 8.72 -3.74
CA THR A 39 -21.04 8.48 -2.31
C THR A 39 -19.94 7.58 -1.78
N ILE A 40 -19.29 8.00 -0.70
CA ILE A 40 -18.17 7.30 -0.09
C ILE A 40 -18.29 7.27 1.44
N ARG A 41 -17.50 6.38 2.07
CA ARG A 41 -17.18 6.35 3.50
C ARG A 41 -15.68 6.22 3.69
N LEU A 42 -15.14 6.90 4.68
CA LEU A 42 -13.74 6.79 5.08
C LEU A 42 -13.58 5.73 6.17
N ARG A 43 -12.58 4.86 6.03
CA ARG A 43 -12.17 3.93 7.10
C ARG A 43 -10.89 4.42 7.74
N LEU A 44 -10.92 4.58 9.06
CA LEU A 44 -9.77 4.96 9.89
C LEU A 44 -9.38 3.78 10.79
N SER A 45 -8.10 3.65 11.07
CA SER A 45 -7.55 2.50 11.78
C SER A 45 -6.65 2.92 12.94
N ASN A 46 -6.89 2.31 14.09
CA ASN A 46 -6.01 2.30 15.24
C ASN A 46 -5.48 0.88 15.51
N ALA A 47 -5.32 0.07 14.45
CA ALA A 47 -4.97 -1.35 14.54
C ALA A 47 -3.65 -1.62 15.27
N PHE A 48 -2.76 -0.65 15.30
CA PHE A 48 -1.42 -0.77 15.90
C PHE A 48 -1.16 0.24 17.02
N GLY A 49 -2.12 1.10 17.33
CA GLY A 49 -1.99 1.99 18.49
C GLY A 49 -2.04 1.23 19.81
N SER A 50 -1.17 1.60 20.76
CA SER A 50 -1.18 1.05 22.12
C SER A 50 -2.13 1.81 23.06
N THR A 51 -2.71 2.92 22.59
CA THR A 51 -3.73 3.72 23.27
C THR A 51 -4.88 4.05 22.33
N ASP A 52 -6.00 4.49 22.89
CA ASP A 52 -7.11 4.98 22.07
C ASP A 52 -6.68 6.19 21.24
N LEU A 53 -7.21 6.29 20.02
CA LEU A 53 -6.95 7.37 19.09
C LEU A 53 -8.12 8.37 19.13
N PRO A 54 -7.94 9.55 19.75
CA PRO A 54 -8.96 10.59 19.76
C PRO A 54 -8.89 11.40 18.45
N ILE A 55 -9.97 11.38 17.68
CA ILE A 55 -10.13 12.19 16.47
C ILE A 55 -11.21 13.23 16.74
N THR A 56 -10.82 14.52 16.64
CA THR A 56 -11.70 15.64 16.99
C THR A 56 -12.59 16.04 15.83
N SER A 57 -12.03 16.11 14.61
CA SER A 57 -12.78 16.39 13.40
C SER A 57 -12.11 15.81 12.17
N VAL A 58 -12.92 15.51 11.14
CA VAL A 58 -12.46 14.98 9.86
C VAL A 58 -13.25 15.64 8.73
N ALA A 59 -12.59 15.95 7.63
CA ALA A 59 -13.27 16.40 6.43
C ALA A 59 -12.62 15.83 5.16
N ILE A 60 -13.42 15.75 4.10
CA ILE A 60 -12.94 15.45 2.74
C ILE A 60 -13.12 16.70 1.88
N SER A 61 -12.10 17.00 1.08
CA SER A 61 -12.06 18.10 0.13
C SER A 61 -11.49 17.65 -1.21
N VAL A 62 -11.58 18.51 -2.20
CA VAL A 62 -10.94 18.30 -3.51
C VAL A 62 -9.57 19.02 -3.50
N PRO A 63 -8.46 18.32 -3.73
CA PRO A 63 -7.15 18.97 -3.76
C PRO A 63 -7.04 19.95 -4.95
N ALA A 64 -6.32 21.04 -4.75
CA ALA A 64 -6.07 22.00 -5.81
C ALA A 64 -5.41 21.32 -7.02
N ASN A 65 -5.85 21.67 -8.22
CA ASN A 65 -5.39 21.09 -9.48
C ASN A 65 -5.52 19.56 -9.59
N ASN A 66 -6.34 18.93 -8.74
CA ASN A 66 -6.48 17.47 -8.65
C ASN A 66 -5.13 16.74 -8.39
N THR A 67 -4.21 17.39 -7.67
CA THR A 67 -2.82 16.95 -7.48
C THR A 67 -2.65 16.20 -6.16
N LEU A 68 -1.97 15.07 -6.20
CA LEU A 68 -1.54 14.34 -4.99
C LEU A 68 -0.45 15.13 -4.24
N GLY A 69 -0.42 14.97 -2.91
CA GLY A 69 0.52 15.68 -2.06
C GLY A 69 0.27 17.19 -1.95
N SER A 70 -0.87 17.69 -2.45
CA SER A 70 -1.23 19.09 -2.37
C SER A 70 -1.48 19.53 -0.93
N ALA A 71 -0.88 20.67 -0.52
CA ALA A 71 -1.21 21.38 0.72
C ALA A 71 -2.50 22.21 0.58
N SER A 72 -2.97 22.44 -0.65
CA SER A 72 -4.10 23.31 -0.96
C SER A 72 -5.30 22.51 -1.46
N ILE A 73 -6.50 23.01 -1.18
CA ILE A 73 -7.77 22.47 -1.65
C ILE A 73 -8.50 23.50 -2.53
N ILE A 74 -9.50 23.04 -3.26
CA ILE A 74 -10.42 23.94 -3.97
C ILE A 74 -11.40 24.52 -2.95
N PRO A 75 -11.45 25.86 -2.77
CA PRO A 75 -12.35 26.50 -1.82
C PRO A 75 -13.82 26.08 -2.00
N GLY A 76 -14.53 25.85 -0.89
CA GLY A 76 -15.95 25.48 -0.91
C GLY A 76 -16.22 24.02 -1.28
N THR A 77 -15.20 23.15 -1.36
CA THR A 77 -15.36 21.72 -1.62
C THR A 77 -15.32 20.85 -0.35
N THR A 78 -15.10 21.46 0.81
CA THR A 78 -14.98 20.74 2.08
C THR A 78 -16.31 20.14 2.53
N THR A 79 -16.31 18.85 2.80
CA THR A 79 -17.44 18.10 3.34
C THR A 79 -17.00 17.47 4.66
N PRO A 80 -17.57 17.90 5.80
CA PRO A 80 -17.26 17.30 7.10
C PRO A 80 -17.77 15.86 7.14
N LEU A 81 -17.05 15.00 7.87
CA LEU A 81 -17.46 13.64 8.17
C LEU A 81 -18.04 13.55 9.57
N SER A 82 -18.92 12.56 9.75
CA SER A 82 -19.43 12.15 11.06
C SER A 82 -19.27 10.64 11.26
N PHE A 83 -19.44 10.22 12.50
CA PHE A 83 -19.38 8.83 12.95
C PHE A 83 -20.61 8.60 13.83
N ASP A 84 -21.60 7.87 13.32
CA ASP A 84 -22.92 7.71 13.96
C ASP A 84 -23.60 9.07 14.30
N GLY A 85 -23.38 10.08 13.46
CA GLY A 85 -23.88 11.45 13.62
C GLY A 85 -22.97 12.42 14.40
N ASP A 86 -21.96 11.93 15.11
CA ASP A 86 -21.00 12.74 15.87
C ASP A 86 -19.80 13.15 15.03
N ALA A 87 -19.32 14.40 15.17
CA ALA A 87 -18.17 14.91 14.44
C ALA A 87 -16.83 14.35 14.94
N SER A 88 -16.79 13.88 16.19
CA SER A 88 -15.60 13.33 16.84
C SER A 88 -15.78 11.84 17.17
N ILE A 89 -14.67 11.13 17.31
CA ILE A 89 -14.69 9.73 17.73
C ILE A 89 -13.44 9.37 18.49
N LEU A 90 -13.58 8.51 19.51
CA LEU A 90 -12.49 7.85 20.22
C LEU A 90 -12.35 6.43 19.68
N VAL A 91 -11.30 6.17 18.90
CA VAL A 91 -11.08 4.86 18.27
C VAL A 91 -10.31 3.95 19.21
N PRO A 92 -10.90 2.86 19.72
CA PRO A 92 -10.22 1.94 20.63
C PRO A 92 -8.96 1.32 20.02
N THR A 93 -8.03 0.91 20.86
CA THR A 93 -6.84 0.15 20.44
C THR A 93 -7.23 -1.09 19.64
N GLY A 94 -6.46 -1.38 18.59
CA GLY A 94 -6.68 -2.54 17.73
C GLY A 94 -7.87 -2.43 16.76
N SER A 95 -8.63 -1.32 16.82
CA SER A 95 -9.89 -1.17 16.11
C SER A 95 -9.75 -0.45 14.77
N LEU A 96 -10.78 -0.65 13.94
CA LEU A 96 -11.04 0.09 12.71
C LEU A 96 -12.45 0.66 12.79
N ILE A 97 -12.62 1.91 12.37
CA ILE A 97 -13.92 2.59 12.31
C ILE A 97 -14.23 3.02 10.88
N VAL A 98 -15.53 3.28 10.64
CA VAL A 98 -16.04 3.72 9.34
C VAL A 98 -16.88 4.97 9.57
N SER A 99 -16.69 6.01 8.76
CA SER A 99 -17.53 7.21 8.81
C SER A 99 -18.93 6.95 8.29
N ASP A 100 -19.85 7.85 8.61
CA ASP A 100 -21.13 7.94 7.91
C ASP A 100 -20.89 8.18 6.40
N PRO A 101 -21.82 7.77 5.53
CA PRO A 101 -21.69 8.02 4.10
C PRO A 101 -21.83 9.51 3.78
N ILE A 102 -20.98 10.02 2.91
CA ILE A 102 -21.06 11.39 2.40
C ILE A 102 -21.21 11.41 0.89
N THR A 103 -21.83 12.47 0.37
CA THR A 103 -21.84 12.76 -1.07
C THR A 103 -20.68 13.70 -1.39
N LEU A 104 -19.83 13.29 -2.31
CA LEU A 104 -18.69 14.09 -2.75
C LEU A 104 -19.13 15.34 -3.52
N PRO A 105 -18.39 16.44 -3.44
CA PRO A 105 -18.62 17.63 -4.25
C PRO A 105 -18.60 17.29 -5.75
N LYS A 106 -19.39 18.02 -6.55
CA LYS A 106 -19.45 17.80 -8.02
C LYS A 106 -18.11 17.96 -8.73
N GLN A 107 -17.20 18.76 -8.15
CA GLN A 107 -15.85 18.98 -8.63
C GLN A 107 -14.90 17.82 -8.31
N ALA A 108 -15.32 16.87 -7.46
CA ALA A 108 -14.48 15.75 -7.08
C ALA A 108 -14.18 14.85 -8.30
N GLY A 109 -12.91 14.70 -8.57
CA GLY A 109 -12.38 13.67 -9.46
C GLY A 109 -12.13 12.38 -8.69
N THR A 110 -11.05 11.69 -9.05
CA THR A 110 -10.60 10.50 -8.32
C THR A 110 -9.59 10.82 -7.21
N THR A 111 -9.06 12.04 -7.15
CA THR A 111 -8.14 12.46 -6.09
C THR A 111 -8.90 13.23 -5.00
N LEU A 112 -8.68 12.84 -3.76
CA LEU A 112 -9.33 13.44 -2.59
C LEU A 112 -8.29 13.88 -1.58
N THR A 113 -8.62 14.95 -0.85
CA THR A 113 -7.91 15.39 0.35
C THR A 113 -8.69 14.94 1.57
N VAL A 114 -7.99 14.40 2.56
CA VAL A 114 -8.54 14.05 3.89
C VAL A 114 -7.81 14.91 4.92
N ASP A 115 -8.56 15.74 5.64
CA ASP A 115 -8.08 16.46 6.82
C ASP A 115 -8.52 15.71 8.08
N LEU A 116 -7.59 15.52 9.01
CA LEU A 116 -7.81 14.90 10.32
C LEU A 116 -7.26 15.83 11.39
N TYR A 117 -8.07 16.31 12.31
CA TYR A 117 -7.62 17.11 13.45
C TYR A 117 -7.65 16.29 14.73
N LEU A 118 -6.55 16.30 15.46
CA LEU A 118 -6.34 15.67 16.75
C LEU A 118 -6.02 16.76 17.81
N GLU A 119 -7.00 17.14 18.61
CA GLU A 119 -6.80 18.16 19.66
C GLU A 119 -5.81 17.69 20.72
N SER A 120 -5.98 16.49 21.24
CA SER A 120 -5.10 15.91 22.28
C SER A 120 -3.95 15.08 21.74
N GLY A 121 -3.99 14.69 20.45
CA GLY A 121 -3.06 13.71 19.90
C GLY A 121 -3.30 12.30 20.44
N GLN A 122 -2.50 11.33 19.99
CA GLN A 122 -2.51 9.96 20.49
C GLN A 122 -1.36 9.75 21.46
N ASN A 123 -1.63 9.25 22.66
CA ASN A 123 -0.61 9.00 23.69
C ASN A 123 0.30 7.82 23.27
N GLY A 124 1.59 7.94 23.67
CA GLY A 124 2.60 6.94 23.32
C GLY A 124 3.18 7.13 21.93
N THR A 125 3.97 6.16 21.49
CA THR A 125 4.66 6.17 20.17
C THR A 125 4.20 5.10 19.22
N ASP A 126 3.36 4.17 19.71
CA ASP A 126 2.78 3.13 18.87
C ASP A 126 1.54 3.70 18.18
N ILE A 127 1.67 4.06 16.93
CA ILE A 127 0.59 4.61 16.11
C ILE A 127 0.45 3.82 14.80
N THR A 128 -0.73 3.91 14.22
CA THR A 128 -1.01 3.28 12.92
C THR A 128 -0.67 4.23 11.78
N SER A 129 0.15 3.78 10.83
CA SER A 129 0.51 4.56 9.65
C SER A 129 0.74 3.68 8.41
N HIS A 130 1.10 4.32 7.31
CA HIS A 130 1.65 3.69 6.10
C HIS A 130 2.86 4.49 5.63
N PRO A 131 4.08 4.14 6.11
CA PRO A 131 5.30 4.87 5.76
C PRO A 131 5.68 4.80 4.28
N GLY A 132 5.23 3.77 3.57
CA GLY A 132 5.49 3.58 2.14
C GLY A 132 4.54 4.30 1.18
N SER A 133 3.72 5.24 1.65
CA SER A 133 2.67 5.87 0.83
C SER A 133 3.17 6.58 -0.42
N ARG A 134 4.41 7.07 -0.43
CA ARG A 134 4.98 7.88 -1.52
C ARG A 134 4.13 9.09 -1.88
N THR A 135 3.33 9.55 -0.92
CA THR A 135 2.46 10.71 -1.08
C THR A 135 2.66 11.62 0.11
N THR A 136 2.89 12.90 -0.17
CA THR A 136 3.13 13.90 0.87
C THR A 136 1.87 14.13 1.69
N SER A 137 2.01 13.97 3.00
CA SER A 137 1.05 14.43 4.01
C SER A 137 1.61 15.67 4.69
N TRP A 138 0.75 16.65 4.91
CA TRP A 138 1.09 17.91 5.56
C TRP A 138 0.56 17.90 6.99
N MET A 139 1.35 18.39 7.91
CA MET A 139 0.97 18.55 9.31
C MET A 139 1.21 19.97 9.78
N GLY A 140 0.22 20.53 10.45
CA GLY A 140 0.26 21.89 11.00
C GLY A 140 -0.48 21.96 12.34
N PHE A 141 -0.06 22.87 13.23
CA PHE A 141 -0.70 23.06 14.53
C PHE A 141 -2.06 23.76 14.40
N GLY A 142 -2.99 23.37 15.28
CA GLY A 142 -4.35 23.89 15.34
C GLY A 142 -5.34 23.12 14.47
N ASP A 143 -6.62 23.52 14.61
CA ASP A 143 -7.68 23.02 13.73
C ASP A 143 -7.64 23.76 12.39
N LEU A 144 -7.05 23.13 11.40
CA LEU A 144 -6.91 23.60 10.04
C LEU A 144 -7.80 22.81 9.07
N VAL A 145 -8.80 22.07 9.57
CA VAL A 145 -9.72 21.29 8.76
C VAL A 145 -10.47 22.20 7.79
N GLY A 146 -10.33 21.94 6.50
CA GLY A 146 -11.01 22.66 5.42
C GLY A 146 -10.45 24.05 5.12
N VAL A 147 -9.33 24.47 5.73
CA VAL A 147 -8.64 25.70 5.28
C VAL A 147 -8.13 25.54 3.86
N ASP A 148 -8.18 26.61 3.06
CA ASP A 148 -7.82 26.54 1.64
C ASP A 148 -6.40 26.05 1.40
N GLU A 149 -5.46 26.45 2.27
CA GLU A 149 -4.05 26.06 2.17
C GLU A 149 -3.42 25.87 3.55
N VAL A 150 -2.79 24.71 3.77
CA VAL A 150 -2.02 24.42 4.98
C VAL A 150 -0.58 24.86 4.75
N VAL A 151 -0.27 26.05 5.24
CA VAL A 151 1.04 26.71 5.08
C VAL A 151 1.45 27.42 6.35
N GLY A 152 2.73 27.67 6.53
CA GLY A 152 3.30 28.39 7.66
C GLY A 152 4.69 27.88 8.04
N GLY A 153 5.36 28.58 8.93
CA GLY A 153 6.72 28.24 9.35
C GLY A 153 6.82 26.90 10.13
N ASP A 154 5.72 26.48 10.74
CA ASP A 154 5.64 25.24 11.52
C ASP A 154 4.93 24.10 10.75
N VAL A 155 4.63 24.29 9.48
CA VAL A 155 4.04 23.25 8.63
C VAL A 155 5.15 22.35 8.09
N VAL A 156 4.97 21.04 8.23
CA VAL A 156 5.93 20.02 7.77
C VAL A 156 5.23 19.03 6.87
N GLY A 157 5.89 18.66 5.77
CA GLY A 157 5.47 17.59 4.87
C GLY A 157 6.30 16.32 5.07
N VAL A 158 5.64 15.16 5.07
CA VAL A 158 6.29 13.84 5.09
C VAL A 158 5.59 12.90 4.09
N GLU A 159 6.31 11.94 3.57
CA GLU A 159 5.79 10.99 2.55
C GLU A 159 5.15 9.76 3.18
N HIS A 160 4.33 9.97 4.22
CA HIS A 160 3.64 8.91 4.96
C HIS A 160 2.16 9.23 5.08
N TRP A 161 1.29 8.19 5.13
CA TRP A 161 -0.09 8.32 5.57
C TRP A 161 -0.23 7.91 7.03
N TYR A 162 -1.15 8.55 7.74
CA TYR A 162 -1.47 8.25 9.14
C TYR A 162 -2.94 7.94 9.28
N PHE A 163 -3.28 6.88 9.99
CA PHE A 163 -4.62 6.45 10.39
C PHE A 163 -5.58 6.07 9.26
N ILE A 164 -5.36 6.49 8.03
CA ILE A 164 -6.23 6.14 6.90
C ILE A 164 -6.04 4.66 6.55
N SER A 165 -7.14 3.91 6.50
CA SER A 165 -7.14 2.51 6.06
C SER A 165 -7.55 2.40 4.59
N THR A 166 -8.75 2.87 4.25
CA THR A 166 -9.29 2.80 2.89
C THR A 166 -10.48 3.74 2.73
N ILE A 167 -10.95 3.91 1.49
CA ILE A 167 -12.24 4.50 1.18
C ILE A 167 -13.14 3.43 0.58
N GLU A 168 -14.37 3.37 1.08
CA GLU A 168 -15.43 2.57 0.51
C GLU A 168 -16.34 3.46 -0.35
N ALA A 169 -16.71 2.97 -1.52
CA ALA A 169 -17.58 3.67 -2.46
C ALA A 169 -18.88 2.92 -2.64
N LEU A 170 -20.00 3.64 -2.64
CA LEU A 170 -21.31 3.10 -3.00
C LEU A 170 -21.40 3.06 -4.53
N LEU A 171 -21.26 1.88 -5.09
CA LEU A 171 -21.26 1.61 -6.53
C LEU A 171 -22.23 0.48 -6.86
N PRO A 172 -22.70 0.37 -8.12
CA PRO A 172 -23.52 -0.75 -8.57
C PRO A 172 -22.89 -2.11 -8.30
N ASP A 173 -23.72 -3.15 -8.20
CA ASP A 173 -23.28 -4.52 -7.90
C ASP A 173 -22.35 -5.16 -8.96
N THR A 174 -22.22 -4.53 -10.11
CA THR A 174 -21.26 -4.93 -11.14
C THR A 174 -19.81 -4.54 -10.82
N TYR A 175 -19.60 -3.64 -9.84
CA TYR A 175 -18.27 -3.24 -9.40
C TYR A 175 -17.72 -4.23 -8.37
N HIS A 176 -16.43 -4.53 -8.46
CA HIS A 176 -15.73 -5.43 -7.57
C HIS A 176 -14.28 -5.00 -7.39
N GLY A 177 -13.55 -5.68 -6.54
CA GLY A 177 -12.19 -5.30 -6.16
C GLY A 177 -11.17 -6.42 -6.33
N CYS A 178 -9.93 -6.01 -6.60
CA CYS A 178 -8.75 -6.83 -6.52
C CYS A 178 -7.83 -6.27 -5.43
N ALA A 179 -7.56 -7.04 -4.38
CA ALA A 179 -6.58 -6.70 -3.38
C ALA A 179 -5.19 -7.19 -3.81
N ILE A 180 -4.15 -6.39 -3.55
CA ILE A 180 -2.78 -6.73 -3.92
C ILE A 180 -1.96 -6.86 -2.65
N LEU A 181 -1.56 -8.07 -2.29
CA LEU A 181 -0.62 -8.37 -1.22
C LEU A 181 0.79 -8.30 -1.78
N GLY A 182 1.64 -7.49 -1.16
CA GLY A 182 2.99 -7.24 -1.67
C GLY A 182 3.89 -6.57 -0.63
N ASP A 183 5.15 -6.49 -0.98
CA ASP A 183 6.21 -5.82 -0.24
C ASP A 183 6.55 -4.44 -0.84
N SER A 184 7.77 -3.94 -0.61
CA SER A 184 8.24 -2.64 -1.09
C SER A 184 8.22 -2.48 -2.62
N ILE A 185 8.27 -3.57 -3.39
CA ILE A 185 8.23 -3.52 -4.85
C ILE A 185 6.81 -3.19 -5.32
N THR A 186 5.79 -3.66 -4.63
CA THR A 186 4.39 -3.31 -4.89
C THR A 186 3.99 -1.99 -4.22
N ASP A 187 4.52 -1.72 -3.02
CA ASP A 187 4.35 -0.46 -2.30
C ASP A 187 4.99 0.73 -3.04
N GLY A 188 5.97 0.44 -3.91
CA GLY A 188 6.51 1.37 -4.89
C GLY A 188 7.80 2.05 -4.48
N ARG A 189 8.67 1.41 -3.68
CA ARG A 189 10.00 1.95 -3.43
C ARG A 189 10.77 2.09 -4.75
N GLY A 190 11.32 3.30 -4.99
CA GLY A 190 11.96 3.65 -6.26
C GLY A 190 11.01 4.33 -7.26
N SER A 191 9.71 4.46 -6.94
CA SER A 191 8.79 5.34 -7.67
C SER A 191 8.94 6.80 -7.22
N ASP A 192 8.37 7.73 -7.97
CA ASP A 192 8.45 9.15 -7.68
C ASP A 192 7.34 9.58 -6.70
N THR A 193 7.71 10.47 -5.77
CA THR A 193 6.78 11.03 -4.79
C THR A 193 5.67 11.83 -5.47
N ASN A 194 4.43 11.60 -5.03
CA ASN A 194 3.19 12.22 -5.53
C ASN A 194 2.80 11.89 -6.98
N GLU A 195 3.53 11.00 -7.68
CA GLU A 195 3.26 10.69 -9.08
C GLU A 195 2.37 9.46 -9.29
N ASN A 196 2.14 8.65 -8.27
CA ASN A 196 1.40 7.38 -8.41
C ASN A 196 1.87 6.55 -9.62
N ASN A 197 3.18 6.37 -9.74
CA ASN A 197 3.81 5.63 -10.82
C ASN A 197 4.40 4.28 -10.38
N ARG A 198 3.78 3.65 -9.36
CA ARG A 198 3.95 2.24 -9.00
C ARG A 198 3.23 1.35 -10.00
N TRP A 199 3.64 0.08 -10.13
CA TRP A 199 3.00 -0.83 -11.07
C TRP A 199 1.47 -0.98 -10.86
N PRO A 200 0.90 -1.01 -9.63
CA PRO A 200 -0.55 -1.08 -9.48
C PRO A 200 -1.28 0.17 -9.99
N ASP A 201 -0.69 1.37 -9.79
CA ASP A 201 -1.26 2.62 -10.30
C ASP A 201 -1.22 2.68 -11.83
N LEU A 202 -0.09 2.23 -12.40
CA LEU A 202 0.13 2.20 -13.86
C LEU A 202 -0.67 1.09 -14.55
N LEU A 203 -1.15 0.09 -13.82
CA LEU A 203 -2.03 -0.95 -14.35
C LEU A 203 -3.46 -0.44 -14.60
N LEU A 204 -3.95 0.54 -13.83
CA LEU A 204 -5.33 1.05 -13.93
C LEU A 204 -5.74 1.46 -15.35
N PRO A 205 -4.94 2.22 -16.13
CA PRO A 205 -5.31 2.57 -17.50
C PRO A 205 -5.53 1.36 -18.42
N TYR A 206 -4.82 0.26 -18.19
CA TYR A 206 -4.99 -0.97 -18.97
C TYR A 206 -6.26 -1.72 -18.58
N LEU A 207 -6.66 -1.68 -17.31
CA LEU A 207 -7.91 -2.28 -16.82
C LEU A 207 -9.14 -1.46 -17.26
N HIS A 208 -9.04 -0.14 -17.21
CA HIS A 208 -10.15 0.78 -17.45
C HIS A 208 -10.25 1.23 -18.91
N THR A 209 -9.85 0.40 -19.85
CA THR A 209 -10.09 0.67 -21.29
C THR A 209 -11.58 0.55 -21.62
N PRO A 210 -12.11 1.40 -22.53
CA PRO A 210 -13.52 1.32 -22.94
C PRO A 210 -13.93 -0.09 -23.35
N HIS A 211 -15.06 -0.56 -22.82
CA HIS A 211 -15.62 -1.89 -23.07
C HIS A 211 -14.82 -3.08 -22.52
N SER A 212 -13.76 -2.84 -21.75
CA SER A 212 -13.08 -3.93 -21.02
C SER A 212 -14.01 -4.49 -19.94
N PRO A 213 -14.07 -5.82 -19.74
CA PRO A 213 -14.80 -6.42 -18.62
C PRO A 213 -14.20 -6.00 -17.25
N THR A 214 -12.94 -5.56 -17.23
CA THR A 214 -12.25 -5.08 -16.03
C THR A 214 -12.48 -3.59 -15.70
N THR A 215 -13.30 -2.88 -16.51
CA THR A 215 -13.57 -1.44 -16.30
C THR A 215 -14.17 -1.14 -14.92
N THR A 216 -14.91 -2.09 -14.33
CA THR A 216 -15.55 -1.98 -13.02
C THR A 216 -14.70 -2.53 -11.88
N LEU A 217 -13.45 -2.95 -12.15
CA LEU A 217 -12.54 -3.48 -11.15
C LEU A 217 -11.79 -2.35 -10.43
N SER A 218 -11.88 -2.34 -9.11
CA SER A 218 -11.06 -1.48 -8.25
C SER A 218 -9.77 -2.21 -7.86
N LEU A 219 -8.65 -1.49 -7.79
CA LEU A 219 -7.40 -2.02 -7.22
C LEU A 219 -7.18 -1.47 -5.80
N LEU A 220 -6.91 -2.36 -4.86
CA LEU A 220 -6.56 -2.04 -3.47
C LEU A 220 -5.11 -2.46 -3.23
N ASN A 221 -4.18 -1.51 -3.26
CA ASN A 221 -2.79 -1.79 -2.95
C ASN A 221 -2.62 -1.98 -1.44
N GLN A 222 -2.48 -3.23 -1.00
CA GLN A 222 -2.29 -3.64 0.38
C GLN A 222 -0.84 -4.07 0.65
N ALA A 223 0.11 -3.53 -0.13
CA ALA A 223 1.53 -3.78 0.06
C ALA A 223 2.11 -3.00 1.24
N ALA A 224 3.22 -3.48 1.77
CA ALA A 224 3.97 -2.81 2.84
C ALA A 224 5.48 -2.96 2.61
N GLY A 225 6.22 -1.87 2.76
CA GLY A 225 7.68 -1.90 2.66
C GLY A 225 8.30 -2.95 3.59
N GLY A 226 9.23 -3.76 3.10
CA GLY A 226 9.90 -4.80 3.88
C GLY A 226 9.05 -5.99 4.31
N ASN A 227 7.82 -6.11 3.82
CA ASN A 227 6.90 -7.18 4.23
C ASN A 227 7.43 -8.57 3.87
N ARG A 228 7.06 -9.54 4.70
CA ARG A 228 7.41 -10.96 4.56
C ARG A 228 6.17 -11.84 4.68
N LEU A 229 6.24 -13.01 4.10
CA LEU A 229 5.21 -14.03 4.25
C LEU A 229 5.20 -14.66 5.66
N LEU A 230 6.38 -14.83 6.26
CA LEU A 230 6.65 -15.75 7.35
C LEU A 230 6.84 -15.10 8.73
N HIS A 231 7.26 -13.87 8.78
CA HIS A 231 7.66 -13.18 10.02
C HIS A 231 7.26 -11.73 10.02
N ASP A 232 6.78 -11.25 11.15
CA ASP A 232 6.63 -9.83 11.41
C ASP A 232 8.00 -9.14 11.40
N SER A 233 8.02 -7.90 10.97
CA SER A 233 9.18 -7.01 11.03
C SER A 233 8.70 -5.59 10.74
N LEU A 234 8.92 -5.11 9.52
CA LEU A 234 8.27 -3.91 9.00
C LEU A 234 6.83 -4.29 8.63
N GLY A 235 5.94 -4.12 9.58
CA GLY A 235 4.55 -4.57 9.50
C GLY A 235 4.36 -6.08 9.79
N PRO A 236 3.09 -6.52 9.95
CA PRO A 236 2.75 -7.92 10.20
C PRO A 236 2.98 -8.78 8.95
N ASN A 237 3.31 -10.06 9.17
CA ASN A 237 3.52 -10.99 8.06
C ASN A 237 2.25 -11.21 7.24
N THR A 238 2.42 -11.50 5.95
CA THR A 238 1.30 -11.61 5.00
C THR A 238 0.29 -12.68 5.41
N LEU A 239 0.73 -13.81 5.94
CA LEU A 239 -0.18 -14.86 6.44
C LEU A 239 -1.12 -14.34 7.53
N SER A 240 -0.65 -13.47 8.43
CA SER A 240 -1.46 -12.94 9.53
C SER A 240 -2.40 -11.83 9.10
N ARG A 241 -2.08 -11.08 8.04
CA ARG A 241 -2.84 -9.90 7.63
C ARG A 241 -3.88 -10.12 6.51
N VAL A 242 -3.99 -11.34 5.96
CA VAL A 242 -4.96 -11.67 4.90
C VAL A 242 -6.39 -11.32 5.30
N ASP A 243 -6.79 -11.59 6.55
CA ASP A 243 -8.16 -11.28 7.01
C ASP A 243 -8.43 -9.79 7.00
N ARG A 244 -7.51 -8.98 7.53
CA ARG A 244 -7.66 -7.53 7.59
C ARG A 244 -7.53 -6.88 6.21
N ASP A 245 -6.57 -7.33 5.40
CA ASP A 245 -6.15 -6.61 4.20
C ASP A 245 -6.85 -7.11 2.92
N VAL A 246 -7.53 -8.26 2.99
CA VAL A 246 -8.31 -8.81 1.89
C VAL A 246 -9.74 -9.10 2.31
N LEU A 247 -9.95 -9.99 3.28
CA LEU A 247 -11.27 -10.53 3.59
C LEU A 247 -12.21 -9.50 4.26
N SER A 248 -11.66 -8.49 4.93
CA SER A 248 -12.46 -7.41 5.54
C SER A 248 -12.95 -6.37 4.53
N HIS A 249 -12.45 -6.38 3.30
CA HIS A 249 -12.87 -5.45 2.27
C HIS A 249 -14.09 -5.95 1.50
N SER A 250 -14.96 -5.04 1.13
CA SER A 250 -16.20 -5.36 0.43
C SER A 250 -15.91 -5.80 -1.01
N ARG A 251 -16.59 -6.89 -1.45
CA ARG A 251 -16.64 -7.32 -2.85
C ARG A 251 -15.28 -7.59 -3.51
N ILE A 252 -14.31 -8.07 -2.76
CA ILE A 252 -13.06 -8.57 -3.34
C ILE A 252 -13.36 -9.88 -4.07
N THR A 253 -13.00 -9.94 -5.34
CA THR A 253 -13.15 -11.12 -6.20
C THR A 253 -11.80 -11.70 -6.62
N HIS A 254 -10.75 -10.88 -6.57
CA HIS A 254 -9.40 -11.27 -6.97
C HIS A 254 -8.37 -10.80 -5.94
N THR A 255 -7.30 -11.56 -5.81
CA THR A 255 -6.12 -11.15 -5.02
C THR A 255 -4.86 -11.47 -5.82
N ILE A 256 -3.96 -10.50 -5.92
CA ILE A 256 -2.62 -10.71 -6.45
C ILE A 256 -1.67 -10.86 -5.28
N VAL A 257 -0.80 -11.88 -5.30
CA VAL A 257 0.23 -12.11 -4.28
C VAL A 257 1.61 -11.98 -4.92
N PHE A 258 2.33 -10.92 -4.57
CA PHE A 258 3.68 -10.63 -5.04
C PHE A 258 4.60 -10.36 -3.84
N GLU A 259 5.10 -11.44 -3.25
CA GLU A 259 5.80 -11.45 -1.95
C GLU A 259 6.96 -12.44 -1.95
N GLY A 260 7.76 -12.45 -0.88
CA GLY A 260 8.75 -13.48 -0.60
C GLY A 260 10.19 -13.04 -0.81
N VAL A 261 10.46 -11.92 -1.48
CA VAL A 261 11.82 -11.42 -1.68
C VAL A 261 12.52 -11.14 -0.34
N ASN A 262 11.79 -10.57 0.63
CA ASN A 262 12.34 -10.26 1.95
C ASN A 262 12.52 -11.50 2.83
N ASP A 263 11.68 -12.54 2.68
CA ASP A 263 11.87 -13.82 3.37
C ASP A 263 13.18 -14.47 2.93
N ILE A 264 13.43 -14.53 1.62
CA ILE A 264 14.67 -15.07 1.04
C ILE A 264 15.87 -14.22 1.45
N GLY A 265 15.76 -12.89 1.28
CA GLY A 265 16.86 -11.94 1.46
C GLY A 265 17.33 -11.81 2.91
N THR A 266 16.44 -11.97 3.89
CA THR A 266 16.78 -11.87 5.33
C THR A 266 17.18 -13.22 5.95
N ALA A 267 16.89 -14.35 5.30
CA ALA A 267 17.30 -15.65 5.78
C ALA A 267 18.82 -15.85 5.64
N SER A 268 19.40 -16.72 6.48
CA SER A 268 20.81 -17.13 6.37
C SER A 268 21.11 -17.71 4.98
N THR A 269 22.32 -17.48 4.49
CA THR A 269 22.79 -17.97 3.18
C THR A 269 23.19 -19.45 3.19
N SER A 270 23.10 -20.14 4.34
CA SER A 270 23.37 -21.58 4.37
C SER A 270 22.37 -22.35 3.50
N PRO A 271 22.80 -23.39 2.74
CA PRO A 271 21.91 -24.17 1.89
C PRO A 271 20.68 -24.72 2.64
N THR A 272 20.86 -25.16 3.89
CA THR A 272 19.77 -25.68 4.73
C THR A 272 18.76 -24.59 5.08
N ALA A 273 19.20 -23.39 5.47
CA ALA A 273 18.31 -22.28 5.79
C ALA A 273 17.53 -21.82 4.55
N GLN A 274 18.19 -21.76 3.40
CA GLN A 274 17.59 -21.40 2.13
C GLN A 274 16.58 -22.47 1.65
N GLN A 275 16.86 -23.76 1.87
CA GLN A 275 15.88 -24.81 1.61
C GLN A 275 14.63 -24.62 2.48
N ILE A 276 14.81 -24.43 3.79
CA ILE A 276 13.70 -24.27 4.76
C ILE A 276 12.87 -23.03 4.42
N VAL A 277 13.47 -21.88 4.16
CA VAL A 277 12.70 -20.67 3.85
C VAL A 277 11.90 -20.81 2.57
N GLY A 278 12.47 -21.41 1.52
CA GLY A 278 11.74 -21.65 0.28
C GLY A 278 10.55 -22.61 0.46
N ASP A 279 10.70 -23.68 1.26
CA ASP A 279 9.61 -24.60 1.57
C ASP A 279 8.48 -23.91 2.35
N ARG A 280 8.83 -23.03 3.29
CA ARG A 280 7.86 -22.26 4.08
C ARG A 280 7.17 -21.19 3.23
N ILE A 281 7.85 -20.54 2.29
CA ILE A 281 7.23 -19.63 1.32
C ILE A 281 6.15 -20.37 0.50
N ILE A 282 6.50 -21.54 -0.03
CA ILE A 282 5.56 -22.38 -0.79
C ILE A 282 4.35 -22.79 0.09
N MET A 283 4.60 -23.18 1.32
CA MET A 283 3.52 -23.47 2.27
C MET A 283 2.62 -22.25 2.49
N SER A 284 3.19 -21.07 2.66
CA SER A 284 2.45 -19.82 2.88
C SER A 284 1.57 -19.46 1.69
N TYR A 285 2.06 -19.59 0.48
CA TYR A 285 1.25 -19.38 -0.72
C TYR A 285 0.06 -20.34 -0.79
N LYS A 286 0.27 -21.62 -0.48
CA LYS A 286 -0.83 -22.62 -0.40
C LYS A 286 -1.88 -22.23 0.63
N GLN A 287 -1.45 -21.77 1.83
CA GLN A 287 -2.37 -21.37 2.89
C GLN A 287 -3.16 -20.10 2.55
N ILE A 288 -2.50 -19.09 1.97
CA ILE A 288 -3.16 -17.87 1.49
C ILE A 288 -4.22 -18.25 0.44
N THR A 289 -3.84 -19.03 -0.57
CA THR A 289 -4.75 -19.45 -1.64
C THR A 289 -5.93 -20.25 -1.09
N THR A 290 -5.68 -21.23 -0.19
CA THR A 290 -6.75 -22.02 0.43
C THR A 290 -7.77 -21.15 1.16
N ARG A 291 -7.29 -20.15 1.93
CA ARG A 291 -8.18 -19.24 2.68
C ARG A 291 -8.99 -18.34 1.76
N LEU A 292 -8.37 -17.81 0.71
CA LEU A 292 -9.04 -16.94 -0.24
C LEU A 292 -10.03 -17.69 -1.12
N HIS A 293 -9.69 -18.89 -1.58
CA HIS A 293 -10.62 -19.76 -2.29
C HIS A 293 -11.84 -20.13 -1.44
N ALA A 294 -11.67 -20.35 -0.14
CA ALA A 294 -12.80 -20.60 0.77
C ALA A 294 -13.77 -19.41 0.85
N ALA A 295 -13.29 -18.19 0.53
CA ALA A 295 -14.11 -16.97 0.42
C ALA A 295 -14.57 -16.68 -1.03
N GLY A 296 -14.32 -17.58 -1.98
CA GLY A 296 -14.69 -17.40 -3.39
C GLY A 296 -13.82 -16.39 -4.15
N ILE A 297 -12.62 -16.09 -3.64
CA ILE A 297 -11.70 -15.10 -4.22
C ILE A 297 -10.65 -15.83 -5.07
N LYS A 298 -10.51 -15.46 -6.34
CA LYS A 298 -9.44 -15.94 -7.22
C LYS A 298 -8.08 -15.38 -6.80
N VAL A 299 -7.03 -16.20 -6.89
CA VAL A 299 -5.68 -15.83 -6.47
C VAL A 299 -4.70 -15.91 -7.64
N ILE A 300 -4.01 -14.80 -7.89
CA ILE A 300 -2.99 -14.66 -8.93
C ILE A 300 -1.63 -14.58 -8.25
N GLY A 301 -0.75 -15.52 -8.57
CA GLY A 301 0.63 -15.53 -8.09
C GLY A 301 1.54 -14.73 -9.01
N ALA A 302 2.42 -13.89 -8.45
CA ALA A 302 3.46 -13.21 -9.22
C ALA A 302 4.85 -13.75 -8.87
N THR A 303 5.72 -13.93 -9.87
CA THR A 303 7.08 -14.42 -9.67
C THR A 303 7.98 -13.34 -9.08
N ILE A 304 8.87 -13.73 -8.15
CA ILE A 304 9.78 -12.85 -7.42
C ILE A 304 10.87 -12.31 -8.38
N THR A 305 11.01 -11.00 -8.46
CA THR A 305 12.00 -10.30 -9.29
C THR A 305 13.44 -10.53 -8.80
N PRO A 306 14.47 -10.39 -9.66
CA PRO A 306 15.87 -10.58 -9.28
C PRO A 306 16.36 -9.49 -8.31
N PHE A 307 17.40 -9.85 -7.55
CA PHE A 307 18.05 -8.98 -6.57
C PHE A 307 19.59 -9.19 -6.51
N GLY A 308 20.18 -9.65 -7.59
CA GLY A 308 21.62 -9.84 -7.68
C GLY A 308 22.38 -8.54 -7.87
N THR A 309 23.59 -8.47 -7.37
CA THR A 309 24.50 -7.33 -7.55
C THR A 309 25.32 -7.50 -8.83
N PRO A 310 25.33 -6.55 -9.78
CA PRO A 310 26.24 -6.56 -10.91
C PRO A 310 27.72 -6.50 -10.47
N ALA A 311 28.61 -7.17 -11.20
CA ALA A 311 30.04 -7.28 -10.81
C ALA A 311 30.74 -5.93 -10.62
N ASN A 312 30.31 -4.89 -11.34
CA ASN A 312 30.93 -3.54 -11.30
C ASN A 312 30.05 -2.53 -10.54
N ALA A 313 29.10 -3.00 -9.72
CA ALA A 313 28.21 -2.12 -8.97
C ALA A 313 28.99 -1.42 -7.84
N SER A 314 28.72 -0.12 -7.66
CA SER A 314 29.23 0.66 -6.53
C SER A 314 28.45 0.40 -5.24
N VAL A 315 27.23 -0.09 -5.36
CA VAL A 315 26.36 -0.47 -4.24
C VAL A 315 26.19 -1.98 -4.28
N VAL A 316 26.42 -2.65 -3.16
CA VAL A 316 26.17 -4.09 -3.02
C VAL A 316 24.79 -4.30 -2.44
N GLN A 317 23.94 -5.04 -3.15
CA GLN A 317 22.63 -5.42 -2.64
C GLN A 317 22.79 -6.50 -1.55
N PRO A 318 22.36 -6.24 -0.28
CA PRO A 318 22.57 -7.18 0.83
C PRO A 318 21.93 -8.56 0.64
N TYR A 319 20.92 -8.67 -0.23
CA TYR A 319 20.25 -9.93 -0.54
C TYR A 319 21.00 -10.75 -1.60
N SER A 320 21.92 -10.12 -2.34
CA SER A 320 22.68 -10.76 -3.43
C SER A 320 23.55 -11.89 -2.90
N ASP A 321 23.18 -13.12 -3.19
CA ASP A 321 23.88 -14.34 -2.77
C ASP A 321 23.46 -15.53 -3.67
N PRO A 322 24.38 -16.41 -4.06
CA PRO A 322 24.07 -17.54 -4.95
C PRO A 322 23.05 -18.54 -4.39
N GLU A 323 23.06 -18.81 -3.07
CA GLU A 323 22.09 -19.74 -2.48
C GLU A 323 20.69 -19.11 -2.40
N ARG A 324 20.61 -17.82 -2.12
CA ARG A 324 19.33 -17.08 -2.17
C ARG A 324 18.77 -17.03 -3.60
N GLU A 325 19.61 -16.85 -4.60
CA GLU A 325 19.20 -16.90 -6.00
C GLU A 325 18.65 -18.28 -6.38
N LYS A 326 19.30 -19.38 -5.95
CA LYS A 326 18.77 -20.74 -6.14
C LYS A 326 17.38 -20.89 -5.52
N THR A 327 17.19 -20.35 -4.32
CA THR A 327 15.88 -20.37 -3.64
C THR A 327 14.84 -19.57 -4.43
N ARG A 328 15.20 -18.36 -4.89
CA ARG A 328 14.31 -17.54 -5.72
C ARG A 328 13.88 -18.29 -7.00
N GLN A 329 14.82 -18.87 -7.71
CA GLN A 329 14.53 -19.64 -8.93
C GLN A 329 13.64 -20.85 -8.64
N ARG A 330 13.89 -21.58 -7.55
CA ARG A 330 13.07 -22.72 -7.14
C ARG A 330 11.64 -22.30 -6.81
N VAL A 331 11.46 -21.22 -6.06
CA VAL A 331 10.15 -20.68 -5.72
C VAL A 331 9.43 -20.18 -6.97
N ASN A 332 10.11 -19.47 -7.87
CA ASN A 332 9.55 -18.99 -9.12
C ASN A 332 9.13 -20.13 -10.07
N THR A 333 9.92 -21.20 -10.13
CA THR A 333 9.54 -22.41 -10.88
C THR A 333 8.26 -23.02 -10.30
N TRP A 334 8.18 -23.11 -8.96
CA TRP A 334 6.98 -23.60 -8.32
C TRP A 334 5.77 -22.68 -8.57
N ILE A 335 5.91 -21.35 -8.52
CA ILE A 335 4.82 -20.41 -8.83
C ILE A 335 4.29 -20.67 -10.25
N ARG A 336 5.17 -20.87 -11.24
CA ARG A 336 4.78 -21.10 -12.64
C ARG A 336 4.06 -22.43 -12.85
N ASP A 337 4.49 -23.48 -12.17
CA ASP A 337 4.15 -24.85 -12.55
C ASP A 337 3.18 -25.55 -11.57
N SER A 338 2.91 -24.96 -10.39
CA SER A 338 2.19 -25.66 -9.31
C SER A 338 0.69 -25.81 -9.54
N ALA A 339 0.09 -25.03 -10.41
CA ALA A 339 -1.37 -24.94 -10.59
C ALA A 339 -2.16 -24.66 -9.28
N VAL A 340 -1.50 -24.06 -8.28
CA VAL A 340 -2.14 -23.65 -7.01
C VAL A 340 -2.89 -22.32 -7.19
N PHE A 341 -2.36 -21.44 -8.01
CA PHE A 341 -2.95 -20.15 -8.34
C PHE A 341 -3.93 -20.27 -9.52
N ASP A 342 -4.96 -19.42 -9.54
CA ASP A 342 -5.89 -19.32 -10.67
C ASP A 342 -5.25 -18.69 -11.91
N GLY A 343 -4.15 -17.97 -11.71
CA GLY A 343 -3.34 -17.37 -12.76
C GLY A 343 -1.94 -17.02 -12.27
N VAL A 344 -1.02 -16.82 -13.18
CA VAL A 344 0.37 -16.45 -12.86
C VAL A 344 0.81 -15.27 -13.69
N VAL A 345 1.46 -14.30 -13.04
CA VAL A 345 2.13 -13.17 -13.68
C VAL A 345 3.64 -13.34 -13.55
N ASP A 346 4.35 -13.39 -14.67
CA ASP A 346 5.80 -13.64 -14.68
C ASP A 346 6.62 -12.34 -14.65
N PHE A 347 6.56 -11.62 -13.53
CA PHE A 347 7.33 -10.39 -13.31
C PHE A 347 8.85 -10.60 -13.31
N ASP A 348 9.32 -11.80 -12.90
CA ASP A 348 10.72 -12.17 -13.01
C ASP A 348 11.20 -12.08 -14.46
N ARG A 349 10.46 -12.66 -15.42
CA ARG A 349 10.84 -12.64 -16.84
C ARG A 349 10.86 -11.22 -17.42
N VAL A 350 9.99 -10.35 -16.96
CA VAL A 350 9.94 -8.94 -17.39
C VAL A 350 11.13 -8.15 -16.85
N ALA A 351 11.44 -8.34 -15.58
CA ALA A 351 12.41 -7.51 -14.86
C ALA A 351 13.88 -7.96 -15.06
N ARG A 352 14.12 -9.25 -15.32
CA ARG A 352 15.47 -9.83 -15.36
C ARG A 352 16.20 -9.57 -16.69
N ARG A 353 17.54 -9.60 -16.66
CA ARG A 353 18.37 -9.72 -17.86
C ARG A 353 18.29 -11.13 -18.42
N ASP A 354 18.33 -11.26 -19.75
CA ASP A 354 18.21 -12.56 -20.40
C ASP A 354 19.45 -13.45 -20.15
N GLU A 355 20.68 -12.86 -20.25
CA GLU A 355 21.93 -13.58 -20.02
C GLU A 355 22.30 -13.74 -18.54
N ARG A 356 21.72 -12.94 -17.66
CA ARG A 356 21.97 -12.93 -16.21
C ARG A 356 20.67 -12.80 -15.45
N PRO A 357 19.91 -13.91 -15.35
CA PRO A 357 18.56 -13.88 -14.76
C PRO A 357 18.54 -13.55 -13.26
N ASP A 358 19.69 -13.53 -12.61
CA ASP A 358 19.88 -13.06 -11.24
C ASP A 358 19.91 -11.52 -11.11
N LEU A 359 20.00 -10.78 -12.23
CA LEU A 359 20.14 -9.33 -12.26
C LEU A 359 18.92 -8.64 -12.85
N LEU A 360 18.53 -7.50 -12.26
CA LEU A 360 17.56 -6.58 -12.88
C LEU A 360 18.13 -6.02 -14.19
N ARG A 361 17.25 -5.75 -15.17
CA ARG A 361 17.61 -4.94 -16.34
C ARG A 361 18.07 -3.56 -15.85
N GLY A 362 19.19 -3.07 -16.37
CA GLY A 362 19.77 -1.82 -15.88
C GLY A 362 18.85 -0.60 -16.03
N GLU A 363 18.03 -0.58 -17.08
CA GLU A 363 17.03 0.47 -17.34
C GLU A 363 15.85 0.44 -16.36
N PHE A 364 15.67 -0.65 -15.59
CA PHE A 364 14.58 -0.81 -14.62
C PHE A 364 15.04 -0.66 -13.17
N ASP A 365 16.36 -0.69 -12.93
CA ASP A 365 16.93 -0.63 -11.59
C ASP A 365 16.85 0.79 -11.02
N SER A 366 16.40 0.93 -9.78
CA SER A 366 16.41 2.21 -9.07
C SER A 366 17.80 2.61 -8.53
N GLY A 367 18.79 1.71 -8.67
CA GLY A 367 20.18 1.89 -8.23
C GLY A 367 20.56 1.09 -7.00
N ASP A 368 19.63 0.35 -6.38
CA ASP A 368 19.88 -0.53 -5.23
C ASP A 368 19.83 -2.02 -5.59
N HIS A 369 19.64 -2.36 -6.85
CA HIS A 369 19.61 -3.71 -7.43
C HIS A 369 18.51 -4.62 -6.89
N LEU A 370 17.44 -4.04 -6.29
CA LEU A 370 16.29 -4.73 -5.75
C LEU A 370 14.99 -4.08 -6.22
N HIS A 371 14.88 -2.76 -6.06
CA HIS A 371 13.67 -2.03 -6.37
C HIS A 371 13.70 -1.50 -7.81
N LEU A 372 12.51 -1.43 -8.40
CA LEU A 372 12.39 -0.89 -9.75
C LEU A 372 12.22 0.65 -9.71
N ASN A 373 12.65 1.29 -10.78
CA ASN A 373 12.33 2.68 -11.06
C ASN A 373 10.99 2.78 -11.82
N PRO A 374 10.46 3.99 -12.11
CA PRO A 374 9.18 4.14 -12.82
C PRO A 374 9.09 3.40 -14.16
N ARG A 375 10.20 3.29 -14.90
CA ARG A 375 10.24 2.53 -16.16
C ARG A 375 10.05 1.03 -15.92
N GLY A 376 10.66 0.50 -14.88
CA GLY A 376 10.49 -0.89 -14.48
C GLY A 376 9.05 -1.15 -14.03
N TYR A 377 8.45 -0.26 -13.25
CA TYR A 377 7.06 -0.35 -12.84
C TYR A 377 6.08 -0.28 -14.02
N GLU A 378 6.34 0.59 -15.00
CA GLU A 378 5.56 0.63 -16.24
C GLU A 378 5.68 -0.68 -17.03
N ALA A 379 6.88 -1.28 -17.09
CA ALA A 379 7.08 -2.56 -17.76
C ALA A 379 6.29 -3.69 -17.09
N LEU A 380 6.25 -3.74 -15.74
CA LEU A 380 5.42 -4.70 -15.01
C LEU A 380 3.93 -4.49 -15.31
N ALA A 381 3.45 -3.26 -15.22
CA ALA A 381 2.05 -2.92 -15.47
C ALA A 381 1.61 -3.31 -16.90
N ARG A 382 2.42 -2.94 -17.89
CA ARG A 382 2.14 -3.24 -19.30
C ARG A 382 2.14 -4.73 -19.61
N SER A 383 2.96 -5.52 -18.92
CA SER A 383 3.07 -6.97 -19.11
C SER A 383 1.98 -7.76 -18.40
N PHE A 384 1.19 -7.12 -17.56
CA PHE A 384 0.16 -7.81 -16.77
C PHE A 384 -0.96 -8.34 -17.69
N PRO A 385 -1.25 -9.64 -17.65
CA PRO A 385 -2.31 -10.22 -18.46
C PRO A 385 -3.67 -9.89 -17.83
N VAL A 386 -4.29 -8.78 -18.31
CA VAL A 386 -5.52 -8.21 -17.72
C VAL A 386 -6.71 -9.19 -17.74
N GLU A 387 -6.69 -10.17 -18.63
CA GLU A 387 -7.67 -11.25 -18.71
C GLU A 387 -7.72 -12.13 -17.46
N LEU A 388 -6.68 -12.16 -16.65
CA LEU A 388 -6.67 -12.88 -15.37
C LEU A 388 -7.61 -12.25 -14.34
N LEU A 389 -8.05 -11.01 -14.56
CA LEU A 389 -8.93 -10.25 -13.69
C LEU A 389 -10.39 -10.19 -14.19
N ASN A 390 -10.74 -11.03 -15.16
CA ASN A 390 -12.09 -11.15 -15.71
C ASN A 390 -12.99 -12.07 -14.90
#